data_89032887d3be3367db0f1cc97054e152
#
_entry.id   89032887d3be3367db0f1cc97054e152
#
_cell.length_a   1.000
_cell.length_b   1.000
_cell.length_c   1.000
_cell.angle_alpha   90.00
_cell.angle_beta   90.00
_cell.angle_gamma   90.00
#
_symmetry.space_group_name_H-M   'P 1'
#
loop_
_entity.id
_entity.type
_entity.pdbx_description
1 polymer ?
#
loop_
_entity_poly.entity_id
_entity_poly.type
_entity_poly.pdbx_seq_one_letter_code
_entity_poly.pdbx_strand_id
1 'polypeptide(L)'
;MALPKNITKEHLLKAIEKIQIDGIPNEADSQYYDVVYKGKKYPPKVIVSYANIFANDSELNRNTFAGGIGTPCFKLLEENGFEISKKKMSYYNELIKFLKVSDEQAIGEGTVGVQSYNRERIKIYNGLKVEAKFGTGRASAIPWIAFLNEYDSVQNGIYPAYLYYKEKNILILSYGKSESNPPNRSWDIPNKKTIKEYFSENNLGKPEKYGESLVFKVYDLKADLIEKNVDDDLNSILSKYLSIESNIIQKQAESPKNISTIDMTITQIAFDLNAFHLTVGEAGLIFSPQLIRR
;
A
#
# COMPACT_ATOMS: atom_id res chain seq x y z
N MET A 1 10.63 -16.05 -21.80
CA MET A 1 10.62 -15.98 -23.28
C MET A 1 10.77 -14.51 -23.69
N ALA A 2 11.58 -14.25 -24.74
CA ALA A 2 11.64 -12.91 -25.32
C ALA A 2 10.37 -12.65 -26.14
N LEU A 3 9.87 -11.42 -26.14
CA LEU A 3 8.74 -11.03 -26.97
C LEU A 3 9.17 -10.87 -28.43
N PRO A 4 8.27 -11.17 -29.42
CA PRO A 4 8.54 -10.87 -30.81
C PRO A 4 8.80 -9.39 -31.04
N LYS A 5 9.82 -9.08 -31.85
CA LYS A 5 10.25 -7.69 -32.10
C LYS A 5 9.41 -6.96 -33.16
N ASN A 6 8.57 -7.67 -33.88
CA ASN A 6 7.74 -7.15 -34.98
C ASN A 6 6.33 -6.70 -34.52
N ILE A 7 6.05 -6.71 -33.23
CA ILE A 7 4.80 -6.16 -32.70
C ILE A 7 4.88 -4.64 -32.76
N THR A 8 3.98 -4.03 -33.50
CA THR A 8 3.90 -2.58 -33.71
C THR A 8 2.75 -1.97 -32.92
N LYS A 9 2.70 -0.64 -32.84
CA LYS A 9 1.58 0.11 -32.26
C LYS A 9 0.23 -0.26 -32.88
N GLU A 10 0.19 -0.48 -34.20
CA GLU A 10 -1.04 -0.87 -34.90
C GLU A 10 -1.56 -2.23 -34.41
N HIS A 11 -0.66 -3.20 -34.23
CA HIS A 11 -1.03 -4.51 -33.68
C HIS A 11 -1.56 -4.42 -32.26
N LEU A 12 -0.98 -3.54 -31.42
CA LEU A 12 -1.46 -3.29 -30.05
C LEU A 12 -2.84 -2.62 -30.05
N LEU A 13 -3.11 -1.70 -30.96
CA LEU A 13 -4.43 -1.07 -31.11
C LEU A 13 -5.49 -2.08 -31.56
N LYS A 14 -5.19 -2.94 -32.56
CA LYS A 14 -6.08 -4.04 -32.96
C LYS A 14 -6.37 -5.03 -31.83
N ALA A 15 -5.37 -5.28 -30.99
CA ALA A 15 -5.56 -6.11 -29.79
C ALA A 15 -6.53 -5.47 -28.78
N ILE A 16 -6.44 -4.15 -28.57
CA ILE A 16 -7.38 -3.43 -27.72
C ILE A 16 -8.79 -3.48 -28.31
N GLU A 17 -8.95 -3.27 -29.61
CA GLU A 17 -10.24 -3.40 -30.30
C GLU A 17 -10.82 -4.80 -30.13
N LYS A 18 -10.00 -5.84 -30.31
CA LYS A 18 -10.41 -7.23 -30.06
C LYS A 18 -10.90 -7.44 -28.62
N ILE A 19 -10.20 -6.90 -27.62
CA ILE A 19 -10.64 -6.99 -26.21
C ILE A 19 -11.97 -6.23 -26.00
N GLN A 20 -12.19 -5.11 -26.71
CA GLN A 20 -13.46 -4.38 -26.62
C GLN A 20 -14.64 -5.16 -27.17
N ILE A 21 -14.43 -5.97 -28.20
CA ILE A 21 -15.46 -6.80 -28.85
C ILE A 21 -15.71 -8.08 -28.06
N ASP A 22 -14.64 -8.81 -27.73
CA ASP A 22 -14.71 -10.18 -27.19
C ASP A 22 -14.75 -10.20 -25.65
N GLY A 23 -14.43 -9.07 -25.00
CA GLY A 23 -14.23 -9.01 -23.56
C GLY A 23 -12.83 -9.43 -23.14
N ILE A 24 -12.55 -9.28 -21.83
CA ILE A 24 -11.33 -9.82 -21.21
C ILE A 24 -11.54 -11.31 -20.99
N PRO A 25 -10.61 -12.19 -21.43
CA PRO A 25 -10.74 -13.63 -21.19
C PRO A 25 -10.83 -13.95 -19.70
N ASN A 26 -11.52 -15.03 -19.35
CA ASN A 26 -11.61 -15.51 -17.99
C ASN A 26 -10.21 -15.68 -17.37
N GLU A 27 -10.06 -15.26 -16.11
CA GLU A 27 -8.79 -15.30 -15.34
C GLU A 27 -7.62 -14.54 -15.97
N ALA A 28 -7.88 -13.66 -16.95
CA ALA A 28 -6.86 -12.89 -17.65
C ALA A 28 -6.80 -11.43 -17.20
N ASP A 29 -7.61 -11.02 -16.23
CA ASP A 29 -7.51 -9.66 -15.69
C ASP A 29 -6.16 -9.45 -14.99
N SER A 30 -5.66 -8.23 -15.07
CA SER A 30 -4.39 -7.87 -14.44
C SER A 30 -4.59 -7.64 -12.94
N GLN A 31 -3.63 -8.08 -12.11
CA GLN A 31 -3.70 -7.91 -10.66
C GLN A 31 -3.26 -6.50 -10.20
N TYR A 32 -2.24 -5.94 -10.85
CA TYR A 32 -1.54 -4.75 -10.31
C TYR A 32 -1.48 -3.55 -11.26
N TYR A 33 -1.64 -3.75 -12.56
CA TYR A 33 -1.43 -2.70 -13.56
C TYR A 33 -2.41 -2.81 -14.71
N ASP A 34 -2.88 -1.67 -15.20
CA ASP A 34 -3.69 -1.56 -16.40
C ASP A 34 -3.01 -0.65 -17.42
N VAL A 35 -3.20 -0.96 -18.69
CA VAL A 35 -3.00 0.02 -19.78
C VAL A 35 -4.22 0.92 -19.85
N VAL A 36 -4.01 2.24 -19.79
CA VAL A 36 -5.08 3.23 -19.96
C VAL A 36 -5.12 3.67 -21.41
N TYR A 37 -6.22 3.44 -22.09
CA TYR A 37 -6.43 3.90 -23.46
C TYR A 37 -7.85 4.44 -23.66
N LYS A 38 -7.95 5.71 -24.08
CA LYS A 38 -9.23 6.43 -24.25
C LYS A 38 -10.14 6.33 -23.01
N GLY A 39 -9.56 6.48 -21.80
CA GLY A 39 -10.26 6.42 -20.52
C GLY A 39 -10.72 5.03 -20.07
N LYS A 40 -10.44 3.99 -20.84
CA LYS A 40 -10.71 2.59 -20.47
C LYS A 40 -9.44 1.88 -20.04
N LYS A 41 -9.59 0.82 -19.25
CA LYS A 41 -8.50 0.05 -18.66
C LYS A 41 -8.44 -1.34 -19.27
N TYR A 42 -7.24 -1.82 -19.57
CA TYR A 42 -7.00 -3.11 -20.24
C TYR A 42 -5.82 -3.84 -19.60
N PRO A 43 -5.89 -5.18 -19.47
CA PRO A 43 -4.78 -5.97 -18.94
C PRO A 43 -3.56 -5.95 -19.89
N PRO A 44 -2.38 -5.51 -19.45
CA PRO A 44 -1.20 -5.36 -20.31
C PRO A 44 -0.79 -6.64 -21.04
N LYS A 45 -0.80 -7.78 -20.34
CA LYS A 45 -0.42 -9.07 -20.93
C LYS A 45 -1.43 -9.59 -21.96
N VAL A 46 -2.72 -9.25 -21.83
CA VAL A 46 -3.74 -9.61 -22.84
C VAL A 46 -3.52 -8.81 -24.10
N ILE A 47 -3.24 -7.50 -23.98
CA ILE A 47 -2.95 -6.67 -25.16
C ILE A 47 -1.77 -7.25 -25.94
N VAL A 48 -0.64 -7.54 -25.29
CA VAL A 48 0.58 -8.06 -25.93
C VAL A 48 0.33 -9.47 -26.52
N SER A 49 -0.41 -10.30 -25.79
CA SER A 49 -0.80 -11.64 -26.25
C SER A 49 -1.60 -11.59 -27.56
N TYR A 50 -2.64 -10.73 -27.59
CA TYR A 50 -3.50 -10.57 -28.76
C TYR A 50 -2.82 -9.79 -29.90
N ALA A 51 -1.93 -8.85 -29.61
CA ALA A 51 -1.17 -8.15 -30.63
C ALA A 51 -0.34 -9.08 -31.49
N ASN A 52 0.13 -10.19 -30.91
CA ASN A 52 0.87 -11.21 -31.64
C ASN A 52 -0.01 -11.95 -32.68
N ILE A 53 -1.31 -12.03 -32.49
CA ILE A 53 -2.23 -12.60 -33.51
C ILE A 53 -2.12 -11.77 -34.80
N PHE A 54 -2.09 -10.45 -34.67
CA PHE A 54 -2.01 -9.53 -35.81
C PHE A 54 -0.60 -9.39 -36.39
N ALA A 55 0.42 -9.75 -35.63
CA ALA A 55 1.80 -9.65 -36.07
C ALA A 55 2.32 -11.00 -36.62
N ASN A 56 1.85 -12.14 -36.11
CA ASN A 56 2.43 -13.47 -36.34
C ASN A 56 1.38 -14.60 -36.41
N ASP A 57 0.10 -14.27 -36.63
CA ASP A 57 -1.03 -15.19 -36.80
C ASP A 57 -1.26 -16.18 -35.63
N SER A 58 -0.74 -15.86 -34.45
CA SER A 58 -0.89 -16.72 -33.25
C SER A 58 -0.94 -15.93 -31.96
N GLU A 59 -1.75 -16.39 -31.01
CA GLU A 59 -1.80 -15.81 -29.66
C GLU A 59 -0.56 -16.21 -28.86
N LEU A 60 0.08 -15.24 -28.16
CA LEU A 60 1.15 -15.55 -27.21
C LEU A 60 0.58 -16.10 -25.91
N ASN A 61 1.15 -17.21 -25.45
CA ASN A 61 0.80 -17.74 -24.15
C ASN A 61 1.25 -16.75 -23.04
N ARG A 62 0.29 -16.18 -22.33
CA ARG A 62 0.50 -15.19 -21.27
C ARG A 62 1.35 -15.68 -20.10
N ASN A 63 1.47 -17.00 -19.92
CA ASN A 63 2.29 -17.59 -18.85
C ASN A 63 3.79 -17.68 -19.22
N THR A 64 4.15 -17.44 -20.49
CA THR A 64 5.53 -17.55 -20.96
C THR A 64 6.32 -16.25 -20.87
N PHE A 65 5.68 -15.12 -20.54
CA PHE A 65 6.34 -13.83 -20.36
C PHE A 65 5.83 -13.09 -19.12
N ALA A 66 6.72 -12.28 -18.52
CA ALA A 66 6.39 -11.50 -17.34
C ALA A 66 5.71 -10.17 -17.72
N GLY A 67 4.72 -9.75 -16.90
CA GLY A 67 4.18 -8.39 -16.86
C GLY A 67 4.63 -7.69 -15.59
N GLY A 68 4.91 -6.40 -15.66
CA GLY A 68 5.33 -5.58 -14.53
C GLY A 68 6.38 -4.53 -14.93
N ILE A 69 6.74 -3.66 -13.99
CA ILE A 69 7.73 -2.60 -14.22
C ILE A 69 9.06 -3.19 -14.69
N GLY A 70 9.63 -2.62 -15.73
CA GLY A 70 10.93 -3.03 -16.29
C GLY A 70 10.90 -4.31 -17.14
N THR A 71 9.77 -5.00 -17.26
CA THR A 71 9.66 -6.20 -18.12
C THR A 71 9.56 -5.84 -19.61
N PRO A 72 9.93 -6.75 -20.52
CA PRO A 72 9.75 -6.55 -21.96
C PRO A 72 8.31 -6.22 -22.36
N CYS A 73 7.32 -6.79 -21.67
CA CYS A 73 5.90 -6.50 -21.91
C CYS A 73 5.57 -5.00 -21.68
N PHE A 74 6.01 -4.45 -20.54
CA PHE A 74 5.74 -3.04 -20.24
C PHE A 74 6.56 -2.11 -21.12
N LYS A 75 7.84 -2.41 -21.37
CA LYS A 75 8.68 -1.64 -22.29
C LYS A 75 8.07 -1.54 -23.68
N LEU A 76 7.57 -2.65 -24.22
CA LEU A 76 6.90 -2.66 -25.53
C LEU A 76 5.68 -1.72 -25.55
N LEU A 77 4.87 -1.71 -24.49
CA LEU A 77 3.68 -0.85 -24.40
C LEU A 77 4.07 0.63 -24.26
N GLU A 78 5.01 0.93 -23.37
CA GLU A 78 5.52 2.29 -23.12
C GLU A 78 6.20 2.89 -24.35
N GLU A 79 7.05 2.14 -25.04
CA GLU A 79 7.72 2.54 -26.29
C GLU A 79 6.73 2.83 -27.43
N ASN A 80 5.53 2.19 -27.40
CA ASN A 80 4.47 2.47 -28.33
C ASN A 80 3.48 3.56 -27.83
N GLY A 81 3.79 4.23 -26.71
CA GLY A 81 3.06 5.39 -26.20
C GLY A 81 1.79 5.05 -25.44
N PHE A 82 1.71 3.86 -24.85
CA PHE A 82 0.63 3.49 -23.94
C PHE A 82 1.00 3.85 -22.50
N GLU A 83 0.06 4.46 -21.80
CA GLU A 83 0.18 4.73 -20.37
C GLU A 83 -0.14 3.46 -19.57
N ILE A 84 0.77 3.08 -18.65
CA ILE A 84 0.55 1.99 -17.71
C ILE A 84 0.28 2.59 -16.33
N SER A 85 -0.90 2.31 -15.81
CA SER A 85 -1.37 2.78 -14.51
C SER A 85 -1.39 1.63 -13.51
N LYS A 86 -0.92 1.87 -12.29
CA LYS A 86 -1.06 0.91 -11.20
C LYS A 86 -2.54 0.84 -10.80
N LYS A 87 -3.09 -0.38 -10.70
CA LYS A 87 -4.43 -0.58 -10.15
C LYS A 87 -4.45 -0.14 -8.69
N LYS A 88 -5.49 0.58 -8.31
CA LYS A 88 -5.80 0.71 -6.88
C LYS A 88 -6.26 -0.67 -6.41
N MET A 89 -5.47 -1.30 -5.55
CA MET A 89 -5.90 -2.54 -4.91
C MET A 89 -7.07 -2.21 -3.98
N SER A 90 -8.16 -2.96 -4.08
CA SER A 90 -9.23 -2.91 -3.07
C SER A 90 -8.76 -3.60 -1.80
N TYR A 91 -8.98 -2.97 -0.65
CA TYR A 91 -8.77 -3.55 0.67
C TYR A 91 -10.08 -4.08 1.28
N TYR A 92 -11.19 -3.81 0.64
CA TYR A 92 -12.54 -4.12 1.14
C TYR A 92 -12.70 -5.59 1.55
N ASN A 93 -12.38 -6.52 0.64
CA ASN A 93 -12.52 -7.95 0.92
C ASN A 93 -11.67 -8.42 2.10
N GLU A 94 -10.48 -7.82 2.29
CA GLU A 94 -9.63 -8.10 3.44
C GLU A 94 -10.23 -7.54 4.73
N LEU A 95 -10.80 -6.34 4.67
CA LEU A 95 -11.53 -5.74 5.80
C LEU A 95 -12.75 -6.59 6.20
N ILE A 96 -13.52 -7.09 5.23
CA ILE A 96 -14.66 -7.98 5.51
C ILE A 96 -14.21 -9.28 6.19
N LYS A 97 -13.12 -9.90 5.73
CA LYS A 97 -12.54 -11.08 6.40
C LYS A 97 -12.12 -10.77 7.83
N PHE A 98 -11.49 -9.62 8.05
CA PHE A 98 -11.09 -9.17 9.38
C PHE A 98 -12.30 -8.99 10.30
N LEU A 99 -13.36 -8.32 9.83
CA LEU A 99 -14.58 -8.12 10.61
C LEU A 99 -15.24 -9.45 10.98
N LYS A 100 -15.38 -10.36 10.00
CA LYS A 100 -15.90 -11.71 10.22
C LYS A 100 -15.13 -12.45 11.31
N VAL A 101 -13.79 -12.52 11.19
CA VAL A 101 -12.97 -13.18 12.21
C VAL A 101 -13.08 -12.46 13.56
N SER A 102 -13.22 -11.13 13.57
CA SER A 102 -13.44 -10.36 14.81
C SER A 102 -14.75 -10.72 15.49
N ASP A 103 -15.83 -10.89 14.72
CA ASP A 103 -17.16 -11.24 15.26
C ASP A 103 -17.23 -12.66 15.81
N GLU A 104 -16.46 -13.58 15.25
CA GLU A 104 -16.30 -14.95 15.75
C GLU A 104 -15.59 -15.02 17.12
N GLN A 105 -14.93 -13.93 17.57
CA GLN A 105 -14.25 -13.90 18.86
C GLN A 105 -15.19 -13.47 19.99
N ALA A 106 -15.33 -14.25 21.03
CA ALA A 106 -15.95 -13.81 22.28
C ALA A 106 -14.95 -12.95 23.09
N ILE A 107 -15.36 -11.73 23.48
CA ILE A 107 -14.48 -10.79 24.20
C ILE A 107 -13.98 -11.43 25.50
N GLY A 108 -12.69 -11.40 25.72
CA GLY A 108 -12.03 -11.95 26.91
C GLY A 108 -11.77 -13.46 26.87
N GLU A 109 -12.25 -14.17 25.84
CA GLU A 109 -11.99 -15.60 25.65
C GLU A 109 -10.80 -15.87 24.73
N GLY A 110 -10.44 -17.13 24.55
CA GLY A 110 -9.38 -17.57 23.63
C GLY A 110 -9.76 -17.26 22.17
N THR A 111 -8.76 -16.94 21.35
CA THR A 111 -8.98 -16.57 19.92
C THR A 111 -9.17 -17.80 19.04
N VAL A 112 -10.13 -17.74 18.11
CA VAL A 112 -10.46 -18.78 17.12
C VAL A 112 -10.22 -18.23 15.70
N GLY A 113 -9.70 -19.04 14.77
CA GLY A 113 -9.53 -18.64 13.37
C GLY A 113 -8.43 -17.61 13.08
N VAL A 114 -7.88 -16.95 14.11
CA VAL A 114 -6.88 -15.88 13.98
C VAL A 114 -5.59 -16.35 13.31
N GLN A 115 -5.17 -17.60 13.53
CA GLN A 115 -3.94 -18.12 12.91
C GLN A 115 -4.10 -18.29 11.39
N SER A 116 -5.27 -18.74 10.92
CA SER A 116 -5.57 -18.85 9.50
C SER A 116 -5.61 -17.47 8.84
N TYR A 117 -6.33 -16.53 9.42
CA TYR A 117 -6.35 -15.16 8.97
C TYR A 117 -4.94 -14.56 8.86
N ASN A 118 -4.11 -14.68 9.90
CA ASN A 118 -2.74 -14.14 9.92
C ASN A 118 -1.82 -14.75 8.85
N ARG A 119 -2.07 -15.98 8.42
CA ARG A 119 -1.35 -16.65 7.34
C ARG A 119 -1.71 -16.08 5.98
N GLU A 120 -2.99 -15.87 5.73
CA GLU A 120 -3.59 -15.55 4.44
C GLU A 120 -3.76 -14.05 4.17
N ARG A 121 -3.78 -13.23 5.23
CA ARG A 121 -4.03 -11.79 5.12
C ARG A 121 -3.01 -11.06 4.27
N ILE A 122 -3.40 -9.95 3.70
CA ILE A 122 -2.51 -8.98 3.06
C ILE A 122 -1.54 -8.42 4.12
N LYS A 123 -0.23 -8.58 3.87
CA LYS A 123 0.84 -8.10 4.78
C LYS A 123 1.45 -6.78 4.32
N ILE A 124 1.32 -6.45 3.05
CA ILE A 124 1.78 -5.19 2.45
C ILE A 124 0.65 -4.63 1.58
N TYR A 125 0.24 -3.40 1.84
CA TYR A 125 -0.77 -2.70 1.05
C TYR A 125 -0.28 -1.29 0.70
N ASN A 126 -0.25 -0.95 -0.59
CA ASN A 126 0.28 0.32 -1.09
C ASN A 126 1.69 0.67 -0.57
N GLY A 127 2.55 -0.35 -0.37
CA GLY A 127 3.91 -0.19 0.15
C GLY A 127 4.00 -0.13 1.67
N LEU A 128 2.89 -0.08 2.38
CA LEU A 128 2.84 -0.04 3.84
C LEU A 128 2.70 -1.45 4.42
N LYS A 129 3.40 -1.72 5.52
CA LYS A 129 3.22 -2.92 6.32
C LYS A 129 1.83 -2.92 6.95
N VAL A 130 1.10 -4.01 6.83
CA VAL A 130 -0.20 -4.18 7.46
C VAL A 130 -0.05 -5.05 8.70
N GLU A 131 -0.47 -4.54 9.84
CA GLU A 131 -0.60 -5.31 11.07
C GLU A 131 -2.07 -5.44 11.45
N ALA A 132 -2.48 -6.62 11.90
CA ALA A 132 -3.82 -6.84 12.43
C ALA A 132 -3.74 -7.57 13.76
N LYS A 133 -4.58 -7.20 14.71
CA LYS A 133 -4.59 -7.79 16.04
C LYS A 133 -6.01 -7.95 16.57
N PHE A 134 -6.28 -9.13 17.11
CA PHE A 134 -7.57 -9.51 17.68
C PHE A 134 -7.52 -9.60 19.21
N GLY A 135 -6.35 -9.34 19.80
CA GLY A 135 -6.06 -9.46 21.24
C GLY A 135 -4.71 -10.11 21.51
N THR A 136 -4.33 -10.23 22.77
CA THR A 136 -3.10 -10.92 23.20
C THR A 136 -3.49 -12.04 24.15
N GLY A 137 -3.52 -13.28 23.65
CA GLY A 137 -3.99 -14.46 24.37
C GLY A 137 -5.50 -14.52 24.55
N ARG A 138 -6.16 -13.39 24.79
CA ARG A 138 -7.62 -13.25 24.86
C ARG A 138 -8.12 -12.26 23.81
N ALA A 139 -9.32 -12.49 23.31
CA ALA A 139 -9.95 -11.64 22.31
C ALA A 139 -10.22 -10.22 22.86
N SER A 140 -9.87 -9.22 22.07
CA SER A 140 -10.05 -7.80 22.41
C SER A 140 -11.46 -7.31 22.14
N ALA A 141 -11.94 -6.38 22.93
CA ALA A 141 -13.15 -5.61 22.65
C ALA A 141 -12.96 -4.67 21.44
N ILE A 142 -11.69 -4.31 21.15
CA ILE A 142 -11.33 -3.41 20.03
C ILE A 142 -10.23 -4.07 19.20
N PRO A 143 -10.55 -5.07 18.33
CA PRO A 143 -9.61 -5.54 17.32
C PRO A 143 -9.31 -4.45 16.31
N TRP A 144 -8.11 -4.51 15.69
CA TRP A 144 -7.65 -3.44 14.82
C TRP A 144 -6.77 -3.91 13.67
N ILE A 145 -6.72 -3.08 12.62
CA ILE A 145 -5.75 -3.16 11.51
C ILE A 145 -5.00 -1.83 11.46
N ALA A 146 -3.68 -1.86 11.38
CA ALA A 146 -2.82 -0.68 11.23
C ALA A 146 -1.98 -0.77 9.95
N PHE A 147 -1.75 0.39 9.32
CA PHE A 147 -0.92 0.54 8.13
C PHE A 147 0.32 1.35 8.52
N LEU A 148 1.49 0.73 8.44
CA LEU A 148 2.73 1.24 8.99
C LEU A 148 3.78 1.42 7.90
N ASN A 149 4.49 2.52 7.94
CA ASN A 149 5.73 2.70 7.21
C ASN A 149 6.91 2.04 7.95
N GLU A 150 8.12 2.26 7.48
CA GLU A 150 9.34 1.70 8.10
C GLU A 150 9.76 2.43 9.39
N TYR A 151 9.25 3.65 9.63
CA TYR A 151 9.63 4.49 10.78
C TYR A 151 8.64 4.41 11.94
N ASP A 152 7.43 3.90 11.69
CA ASP A 152 6.37 3.84 12.68
C ASP A 152 6.08 2.41 13.16
N SER A 153 5.64 2.32 14.38
CA SER A 153 5.08 1.11 14.96
C SER A 153 3.81 1.45 15.75
N VAL A 154 2.98 0.46 16.03
CA VAL A 154 1.76 0.66 16.84
C VAL A 154 2.07 1.11 18.27
N GLN A 155 3.30 0.92 18.74
CA GLN A 155 3.77 1.30 20.07
C GLN A 155 4.44 2.68 20.09
N ASN A 156 4.89 3.18 18.93
CA ASN A 156 5.58 4.45 18.80
C ASN A 156 5.39 5.01 17.39
N GLY A 157 4.54 6.00 17.24
CA GLY A 157 4.32 6.64 15.94
C GLY A 157 2.89 7.10 15.71
N ILE A 158 2.66 7.54 14.48
CA ILE A 158 1.35 7.85 13.91
C ILE A 158 1.09 6.92 12.73
N TYR A 159 -0.13 6.44 12.57
CA TYR A 159 -0.47 5.47 11.51
C TYR A 159 -1.97 5.45 11.23
N PRO A 160 -2.41 5.22 9.98
CA PRO A 160 -3.80 4.92 9.69
C PRO A 160 -4.20 3.60 10.34
N ALA A 161 -5.39 3.56 10.97
CA ALA A 161 -5.88 2.33 11.56
C ALA A 161 -7.40 2.20 11.46
N TYR A 162 -7.86 0.99 11.18
CA TYR A 162 -9.22 0.56 11.44
C TYR A 162 -9.30 0.04 12.88
N LEU A 163 -10.23 0.60 13.65
CA LEU A 163 -10.53 0.23 15.03
C LEU A 163 -11.97 -0.26 15.10
N TYR A 164 -12.18 -1.53 15.40
CA TYR A 164 -13.54 -2.10 15.51
C TYR A 164 -14.00 -2.15 16.95
N TYR A 165 -14.88 -1.22 17.35
CA TYR A 165 -15.53 -1.18 18.65
C TYR A 165 -16.72 -2.14 18.64
N LYS A 166 -16.46 -3.42 18.94
CA LYS A 166 -17.42 -4.53 18.83
C LYS A 166 -18.72 -4.28 19.58
N GLU A 167 -18.65 -3.86 20.84
CA GLU A 167 -19.84 -3.60 21.68
C GLU A 167 -20.72 -2.48 21.14
N LYS A 168 -20.18 -1.58 20.36
CA LYS A 168 -20.91 -0.47 19.73
C LYS A 168 -21.30 -0.75 18.29
N ASN A 169 -20.80 -1.85 17.73
CA ASN A 169 -20.99 -2.24 16.33
C ASN A 169 -20.59 -1.14 15.34
N ILE A 170 -19.48 -0.43 15.64
CA ILE A 170 -18.92 0.62 14.79
C ILE A 170 -17.46 0.35 14.47
N LEU A 171 -17.10 0.64 13.22
CA LEU A 171 -15.74 0.63 12.73
C LEU A 171 -15.27 2.06 12.52
N ILE A 172 -14.14 2.43 13.09
CA ILE A 172 -13.55 3.76 12.92
C ILE A 172 -12.26 3.62 12.13
N LEU A 173 -12.21 4.26 10.94
CA LEU A 173 -10.95 4.56 10.28
C LEU A 173 -10.38 5.81 10.94
N SER A 174 -9.18 5.73 11.48
CA SER A 174 -8.60 6.75 12.33
C SER A 174 -7.24 7.21 11.85
N TYR A 175 -6.92 8.46 12.11
CA TYR A 175 -5.58 8.98 12.21
C TYR A 175 -4.99 8.51 13.54
N GLY A 176 -4.47 7.29 13.53
CA GLY A 176 -3.99 6.60 14.73
C GLY A 176 -2.77 7.28 15.33
N LYS A 177 -2.70 7.22 16.65
CA LYS A 177 -1.58 7.71 17.45
C LYS A 177 -1.26 6.69 18.52
N SER A 178 0.02 6.40 18.71
CA SER A 178 0.45 5.52 19.79
C SER A 178 0.10 6.14 21.15
N GLU A 179 -0.53 5.32 22.01
CA GLU A 179 -0.81 5.68 23.41
C GLU A 179 0.30 5.18 24.35
N SER A 180 1.14 4.23 23.90
CA SER A 180 2.23 3.67 24.72
C SER A 180 3.40 4.63 24.84
N ASN A 181 3.86 5.16 23.70
CA ASN A 181 4.91 6.16 23.62
C ASN A 181 4.41 7.34 22.79
N PRO A 182 4.37 8.55 23.35
CA PRO A 182 3.95 9.74 22.59
C PRO A 182 4.86 9.90 21.37
N PRO A 183 4.30 9.95 20.15
CA PRO A 183 5.10 10.11 18.95
C PRO A 183 5.65 11.53 18.86
N ASN A 184 6.88 11.65 18.32
CA ASN A 184 7.48 12.95 18.02
C ASN A 184 6.85 13.67 16.82
N ARG A 185 5.89 13.02 16.15
CA ARG A 185 5.19 13.51 14.98
C ARG A 185 3.70 13.60 15.24
N SER A 186 3.04 14.51 14.56
CA SER A 186 1.59 14.67 14.60
C SER A 186 1.01 14.56 13.18
N TRP A 187 -0.28 14.29 13.10
CA TRP A 187 -1.00 14.27 11.82
C TRP A 187 -1.14 15.66 11.18
N ASP A 188 -0.95 16.73 11.98
CA ASP A 188 -1.11 18.12 11.56
C ASP A 188 -2.42 18.34 10.77
N ILE A 189 -3.52 17.95 11.38
CA ILE A 189 -4.86 18.05 10.79
C ILE A 189 -5.72 18.89 11.72
N PRO A 190 -6.00 20.15 11.36
CA PRO A 190 -6.83 21.02 12.17
C PRO A 190 -8.29 20.54 12.18
N ASN A 191 -8.99 20.84 13.27
CA ASN A 191 -10.45 20.66 13.41
C ASN A 191 -10.97 19.23 13.27
N LYS A 192 -10.14 18.21 13.49
CA LYS A 192 -10.57 16.82 13.58
C LYS A 192 -10.85 16.46 15.04
N LYS A 193 -11.96 15.75 15.26
CA LYS A 193 -12.34 15.26 16.58
C LYS A 193 -11.51 14.03 16.95
N THR A 194 -11.16 13.94 18.21
CA THR A 194 -10.65 12.70 18.79
C THR A 194 -11.78 11.66 18.89
N ILE A 195 -11.40 10.40 18.98
CA ILE A 195 -12.38 9.33 19.21
C ILE A 195 -13.11 9.56 20.54
N LYS A 196 -12.45 10.09 21.56
CA LYS A 196 -13.04 10.43 22.84
C LYS A 196 -14.14 11.51 22.72
N GLU A 197 -13.89 12.55 21.96
CA GLU A 197 -14.89 13.61 21.67
C GLU A 197 -16.06 13.03 20.87
N TYR A 198 -15.79 12.22 19.83
CA TYR A 198 -16.82 11.56 19.04
C TYR A 198 -17.72 10.68 19.92
N PHE A 199 -17.15 9.89 20.83
CA PHE A 199 -17.91 9.04 21.76
C PHE A 199 -18.78 9.87 22.69
N SER A 200 -18.26 10.97 23.24
CA SER A 200 -19.00 11.88 24.11
C SER A 200 -20.20 12.51 23.39
N GLU A 201 -20.00 13.03 22.19
CA GLU A 201 -21.04 13.68 21.40
C GLU A 201 -22.17 12.72 20.95
N ASN A 202 -21.85 11.45 20.76
CA ASN A 202 -22.81 10.43 20.30
C ASN A 202 -23.35 9.56 21.45
N ASN A 203 -23.11 9.93 22.71
CA ASN A 203 -23.56 9.20 23.90
C ASN A 203 -23.11 7.72 23.92
N LEU A 204 -21.91 7.42 23.40
CA LEU A 204 -21.36 6.07 23.34
C LEU A 204 -20.58 5.68 24.61
N GLY A 205 -20.50 6.57 25.58
CA GLY A 205 -19.71 6.41 26.79
C GLY A 205 -18.25 6.82 26.57
N LYS A 206 -17.32 6.24 27.36
CA LYS A 206 -15.88 6.50 27.22
C LYS A 206 -15.24 5.37 26.42
N PRO A 207 -14.42 5.66 25.39
CA PRO A 207 -13.67 4.61 24.72
C PRO A 207 -12.62 4.00 25.67
N GLU A 208 -12.50 2.67 25.69
CA GLU A 208 -11.54 1.97 26.55
C GLU A 208 -10.09 2.25 26.13
N LYS A 209 -9.86 2.38 24.83
CA LYS A 209 -8.53 2.63 24.22
C LYS A 209 -8.68 3.50 22.98
N TYR A 210 -7.55 4.03 22.51
CA TYR A 210 -7.41 4.81 21.28
C TYR A 210 -8.18 6.14 21.28
N GLY A 211 -8.54 6.63 22.46
CA GLY A 211 -9.34 7.85 22.63
C GLY A 211 -8.69 9.11 22.08
N GLU A 212 -7.35 9.18 22.07
CA GLU A 212 -6.57 10.33 21.59
C GLU A 212 -6.31 10.29 20.06
N SER A 213 -6.63 9.19 19.39
CA SER A 213 -6.59 9.11 17.93
C SER A 213 -7.71 9.94 17.32
N LEU A 214 -7.44 10.57 16.13
CA LEU A 214 -8.43 11.42 15.48
C LEU A 214 -9.33 10.59 14.55
N VAL A 215 -10.60 10.92 14.48
CA VAL A 215 -11.56 10.26 13.60
C VAL A 215 -11.35 10.73 12.16
N PHE A 216 -11.08 9.80 11.24
CA PHE A 216 -11.19 10.05 9.81
C PHE A 216 -12.60 9.77 9.32
N LYS A 217 -13.12 8.55 9.56
CA LYS A 217 -14.44 8.10 9.15
C LYS A 217 -15.00 7.09 10.14
N VAL A 218 -16.30 7.13 10.35
CA VAL A 218 -17.04 6.13 11.12
C VAL A 218 -17.99 5.38 10.21
N TYR A 219 -18.00 4.06 10.35
CA TYR A 219 -18.92 3.15 9.67
C TYR A 219 -19.79 2.47 10.73
N ASP A 220 -21.12 2.61 10.58
CA ASP A 220 -22.09 1.82 11.34
C ASP A 220 -22.21 0.45 10.69
N LEU A 221 -21.80 -0.60 11.39
CA LEU A 221 -21.81 -1.97 10.86
C LEU A 221 -23.20 -2.62 10.89
N LYS A 222 -24.22 -1.89 11.35
CA LYS A 222 -25.64 -2.28 11.15
C LYS A 222 -26.09 -2.03 9.71
N ALA A 223 -25.40 -1.16 8.99
CA ALA A 223 -25.59 -0.91 7.57
C ALA A 223 -24.53 -1.61 6.74
N ASP A 224 -24.82 -1.92 5.48
CA ASP A 224 -23.86 -2.53 4.57
C ASP A 224 -22.72 -1.58 4.26
N LEU A 225 -21.49 -2.10 4.34
CA LEU A 225 -20.31 -1.38 3.89
C LEU A 225 -20.27 -1.33 2.36
N ILE A 226 -20.09 -0.15 1.79
CA ILE A 226 -19.95 0.05 0.35
C ILE A 226 -18.47 0.00 0.00
N GLU A 227 -18.06 -1.00 -0.78
CA GLU A 227 -16.66 -1.24 -1.18
C GLU A 227 -15.97 0.02 -1.68
N LYS A 228 -16.56 0.73 -2.64
CA LYS A 228 -15.99 1.95 -3.20
C LYS A 228 -15.70 3.01 -2.13
N ASN A 229 -16.62 3.21 -1.18
CA ASN A 229 -16.46 4.22 -0.12
C ASN A 229 -15.33 3.82 0.82
N VAL A 230 -15.27 2.55 1.22
CA VAL A 230 -14.22 2.01 2.11
C VAL A 230 -12.83 2.18 1.48
N ASP A 231 -12.69 1.82 0.21
CA ASP A 231 -11.42 1.92 -0.51
C ASP A 231 -11.02 3.37 -0.79
N ASP A 232 -11.95 4.25 -1.14
CA ASP A 232 -11.67 5.66 -1.37
C ASP A 232 -11.27 6.36 -0.05
N ASP A 233 -11.95 6.09 1.05
CA ASP A 233 -11.62 6.60 2.38
C ASP A 233 -10.23 6.10 2.83
N LEU A 234 -9.95 4.79 2.69
CA LEU A 234 -8.64 4.22 3.02
C LEU A 234 -7.52 4.84 2.18
N ASN A 235 -7.70 4.90 0.85
CA ASN A 235 -6.68 5.48 -0.02
C ASN A 235 -6.42 6.96 0.28
N SER A 236 -7.44 7.71 0.70
CA SER A 236 -7.33 9.12 1.08
C SER A 236 -6.44 9.30 2.31
N ILE A 237 -6.71 8.54 3.39
CA ILE A 237 -5.89 8.64 4.61
C ILE A 237 -4.46 8.11 4.40
N LEU A 238 -4.27 7.04 3.61
CA LEU A 238 -2.93 6.52 3.27
C LEU A 238 -2.12 7.53 2.46
N SER A 239 -2.73 8.21 1.50
CA SER A 239 -2.07 9.28 0.72
C SER A 239 -1.60 10.42 1.61
N LYS A 240 -2.43 10.83 2.59
CA LYS A 240 -2.04 11.85 3.58
C LYS A 240 -0.89 11.37 4.45
N TYR A 241 -0.92 10.12 4.89
CA TYR A 241 0.15 9.52 5.70
C TYR A 241 1.49 9.52 4.97
N LEU A 242 1.52 9.05 3.73
CA LEU A 242 2.72 9.03 2.90
C LEU A 242 3.26 10.44 2.58
N SER A 243 2.37 11.45 2.45
CA SER A 243 2.79 12.84 2.22
C SER A 243 3.53 13.46 3.40
N ILE A 244 3.22 13.05 4.63
CA ILE A 244 3.92 13.52 5.84
C ILE A 244 5.39 13.05 5.82
N GLU A 245 5.65 11.83 5.37
CA GLU A 245 7.00 11.28 5.25
C GLU A 245 7.84 12.01 4.19
N SER A 246 7.27 12.18 3.00
CA SER A 246 7.96 12.88 1.91
C SER A 246 8.42 14.28 2.33
N ASN A 247 7.60 14.99 3.09
CA ASN A 247 7.94 16.32 3.61
C ASN A 247 9.06 16.30 4.66
N ILE A 248 9.17 15.25 5.45
CA ILE A 248 10.23 15.10 6.46
C ILE A 248 11.56 14.81 5.78
N ILE A 249 11.57 13.89 4.80
CA ILE A 249 12.77 13.54 4.03
C ILE A 249 13.29 14.77 3.28
N GLN A 250 12.41 15.56 2.65
CA GLN A 250 12.77 16.81 1.98
C GLN A 250 13.35 17.84 2.94
N LYS A 251 12.72 18.08 4.10
CA LYS A 251 13.23 19.01 5.10
C LYS A 251 14.58 18.58 5.68
N GLN A 252 14.83 17.29 5.81
CA GLN A 252 16.14 16.78 6.25
C GLN A 252 17.21 16.93 5.17
N ALA A 253 16.85 16.83 3.90
CA ALA A 253 17.74 17.04 2.77
C ALA A 253 18.06 18.53 2.55
N GLU A 254 17.13 19.42 2.85
CA GLU A 254 17.25 20.87 2.71
C GLU A 254 17.88 21.56 3.92
N SER A 255 17.95 20.91 5.08
CA SER A 255 18.66 21.44 6.25
C SER A 255 20.13 21.49 5.94
N PRO A 256 20.80 22.67 5.90
CA PRO A 256 22.23 22.71 5.77
C PRO A 256 22.80 21.95 6.97
N LYS A 257 23.37 20.78 6.75
CA LYS A 257 24.23 20.17 7.74
C LYS A 257 25.33 21.21 8.00
N ASN A 258 25.31 21.84 9.17
CA ASN A 258 26.51 22.45 9.72
C ASN A 258 27.51 21.28 9.87
N ILE A 259 28.20 21.00 8.80
CA ILE A 259 29.38 20.13 8.81
C ILE A 259 30.42 20.98 9.51
N SER A 260 30.48 20.91 10.84
CA SER A 260 31.75 21.11 11.51
C SER A 260 32.66 20.09 10.85
N THR A 261 33.72 20.54 10.24
CA THR A 261 34.75 19.75 9.57
C THR A 261 35.23 18.67 10.55
N ILE A 262 34.55 17.53 10.55
CA ILE A 262 35.07 16.32 11.18
C ILE A 262 35.93 15.72 10.07
N ASP A 263 37.23 15.64 10.28
CA ASP A 263 38.17 14.89 9.45
C ASP A 263 37.83 13.39 9.48
N MET A 264 36.72 13.02 8.82
CA MET A 264 36.40 11.63 8.57
C MET A 264 37.13 11.17 7.33
N THR A 265 37.95 10.16 7.44
CA THR A 265 38.54 9.47 6.29
C THR A 265 37.40 8.83 5.48
N ILE A 266 37.55 8.72 4.16
CA ILE A 266 36.61 8.08 3.23
C ILE A 266 36.20 6.67 3.73
N THR A 267 37.12 5.98 4.38
CA THR A 267 36.92 4.66 5.00
C THR A 267 35.90 4.71 6.13
N GLN A 268 35.92 5.75 6.95
CA GLN A 268 34.99 5.93 8.08
C GLN A 268 33.56 6.23 7.62
N ILE A 269 33.44 7.07 6.59
CA ILE A 269 32.15 7.37 5.96
C ILE A 269 31.52 6.12 5.34
N ALA A 270 32.31 5.27 4.68
CA ALA A 270 31.86 4.01 4.10
C ALA A 270 31.43 2.98 5.18
N PHE A 271 32.05 3.02 6.34
CA PHE A 271 31.70 2.14 7.47
C PHE A 271 30.38 2.58 8.15
N ASP A 272 30.19 3.89 8.32
CA ASP A 272 28.97 4.47 8.93
C ASP A 272 27.73 4.36 8.02
N LEU A 273 27.93 4.28 6.69
CA LEU A 273 26.87 4.06 5.72
C LEU A 273 26.54 2.57 5.46
N ASN A 274 27.11 1.67 6.24
CA ASN A 274 26.78 0.24 6.28
C ASN A 274 26.73 -0.41 4.90
N ALA A 275 27.85 -0.37 4.14
CA ALA A 275 28.07 -1.10 2.91
C ALA A 275 27.96 -0.32 1.56
N PHE A 276 28.27 0.97 1.53
CA PHE A 276 28.41 1.67 0.25
C PHE A 276 29.90 1.94 -0.07
N HIS A 277 30.34 1.55 -1.25
CA HIS A 277 31.62 2.00 -1.80
C HIS A 277 31.46 3.40 -2.41
N LEU A 278 32.24 4.35 -1.92
CA LEU A 278 32.39 5.67 -2.51
C LEU A 278 33.52 5.64 -3.56
N THR A 279 33.17 5.87 -4.80
CA THR A 279 34.17 6.12 -5.87
C THR A 279 34.06 7.58 -6.32
N VAL A 280 35.16 8.26 -6.37
CA VAL A 280 35.27 9.63 -6.91
C VAL A 280 35.58 9.49 -8.39
N GLY A 281 34.61 9.85 -9.25
CA GLY A 281 34.82 9.97 -10.70
C GLY A 281 34.92 11.43 -11.11
N GLU A 282 35.25 11.70 -12.36
CA GLU A 282 35.41 13.06 -12.94
C GLU A 282 34.15 13.93 -12.84
N ALA A 283 32.97 13.35 -12.53
CA ALA A 283 31.67 14.04 -12.42
C ALA A 283 31.14 14.17 -10.99
N GLY A 284 31.92 13.82 -9.96
CA GLY A 284 31.45 13.87 -8.55
C GLY A 284 31.35 12.49 -7.89
N LEU A 285 30.78 12.47 -6.69
CA LEU A 285 30.62 11.25 -5.89
C LEU A 285 29.52 10.34 -6.45
N ILE A 286 29.88 9.12 -6.84
CA ILE A 286 28.94 8.10 -7.31
C ILE A 286 28.84 7.02 -6.24
N PHE A 287 27.61 6.77 -5.76
CA PHE A 287 27.31 5.67 -4.87
C PHE A 287 27.02 4.39 -5.66
N SER A 288 27.83 3.37 -5.48
CA SER A 288 27.57 2.06 -6.07
C SER A 288 27.28 1.03 -4.97
N PRO A 289 26.17 0.29 -5.05
CA PRO A 289 25.86 -0.77 -4.11
C PRO A 289 26.68 -2.03 -4.47
N GLN A 290 27.93 -2.08 -4.07
CA GLN A 290 28.69 -3.33 -4.11
C GLN A 290 28.83 -3.88 -2.69
N LEU A 291 28.34 -5.09 -2.50
CA LEU A 291 28.55 -5.86 -1.28
C LEU A 291 30.06 -6.08 -1.09
N ILE A 292 30.61 -5.57 0.00
CA ILE A 292 31.93 -5.96 0.47
C ILE A 292 31.80 -7.39 0.99
N ARG A 293 32.21 -8.39 0.19
CA ARG A 293 32.46 -9.72 0.71
C ARG A 293 33.76 -9.68 1.51
N ARG A 294 33.69 -9.98 2.78
CA ARG A 294 34.83 -10.51 3.52
C ARG A 294 34.93 -12.01 3.31
#